data_9372fd22719306364f9d7306f9ec3154
#
_entry.id   9372fd22719306364f9d7306f9ec3154
#
_cell.length_a   1.000
_cell.length_b   1.000
_cell.length_c   1.000
_cell.angle_alpha   90.00
_cell.angle_beta   90.00
_cell.angle_gamma   90.00
#
_symmetry.space_group_name_H-M   'P 1'
#
loop_
_entity.id
_entity.type
_entity.pdbx_description
1 polymer ?
#
loop_
_entity_poly.entity_id
_entity_poly.type
_entity_poly.pdbx_seq_one_letter_code
_entity_poly.pdbx_strand_id
1 'polypeptide(L)'
;MRSLAELISDDRSAWAEIEAAVTGSPYAVEVLAADPDRAATCLHRLQVSTTSWLGALVYGSGGLVVDGGWLRVFGSGHPRRRLADIHQANEAFAPAGLLVAQDILGGEFVWRQGEIHSGQDGRPTIHYFAPDTLRWEDLTLGYTDWLYAMLGGALDQFYLSWRWPGWRDEVAACPLDNGINVLPPLFTREGKDIESCSRRAIPMWEIVGVKHDMADQLGA
;
A
#
# COMPACT_ATOMS: atom_id res chain seq x y z
N MET A 1 12.81 -14.27 19.20
CA MET A 1 13.03 -13.75 17.84
C MET A 1 13.79 -14.78 17.05
N ARG A 2 13.34 -15.10 15.83
CA ARG A 2 14.06 -16.00 14.90
C ARG A 2 15.26 -15.26 14.32
N SER A 3 16.34 -15.99 14.04
CA SER A 3 17.49 -15.45 13.33
C SER A 3 17.13 -15.16 11.85
N LEU A 4 17.92 -14.32 11.19
CA LEU A 4 17.71 -14.05 9.77
C LEU A 4 17.78 -15.32 8.92
N ALA A 5 18.70 -16.23 9.22
CA ALA A 5 18.82 -17.50 8.52
C ALA A 5 17.59 -18.41 8.65
N GLU A 6 16.84 -18.32 9.75
CA GLU A 6 15.58 -19.05 9.93
C GLU A 6 14.39 -18.40 9.21
N LEU A 7 14.53 -17.12 8.85
CA LEU A 7 13.50 -16.40 8.13
C LEU A 7 13.64 -16.50 6.61
N ILE A 8 14.87 -16.70 6.12
CA ILE A 8 15.17 -16.85 4.69
C ILE A 8 15.05 -18.34 4.31
N SER A 9 14.36 -18.61 3.21
CA SER A 9 14.24 -19.92 2.61
C SER A 9 14.41 -19.77 1.11
N ASP A 10 15.57 -20.16 0.59
CA ASP A 10 15.87 -20.04 -0.84
C ASP A 10 14.98 -20.97 -1.68
N ASP A 11 14.81 -22.21 -1.22
CA ASP A 11 14.05 -23.25 -1.96
C ASP A 11 12.53 -23.04 -1.93
N ARG A 12 12.01 -22.27 -0.96
CA ARG A 12 10.57 -22.10 -0.73
C ARG A 12 10.17 -20.63 -0.63
N SER A 13 11.00 -19.75 -1.17
CA SER A 13 10.66 -18.32 -1.22
C SER A 13 9.45 -18.10 -2.13
N ALA A 14 8.49 -17.29 -1.67
CA ALA A 14 7.34 -16.88 -2.47
C ALA A 14 7.71 -15.82 -3.54
N TRP A 15 8.98 -15.45 -3.67
CA TRP A 15 9.42 -14.41 -4.60
C TRP A 15 9.10 -14.75 -6.06
N ALA A 16 9.30 -16.00 -6.48
CA ALA A 16 8.98 -16.43 -7.84
C ALA A 16 7.49 -16.29 -8.19
N GLU A 17 6.60 -16.48 -7.21
CA GLU A 17 5.16 -16.26 -7.39
C GLU A 17 4.84 -14.77 -7.56
N ILE A 18 5.51 -13.90 -6.80
CA ILE A 18 5.38 -12.45 -6.94
C ILE A 18 5.89 -11.98 -8.31
N GLU A 19 7.07 -12.48 -8.75
CA GLU A 19 7.60 -12.16 -10.09
C GLU A 19 6.65 -12.60 -11.22
N ALA A 20 6.04 -13.77 -11.08
CA ALA A 20 5.06 -14.25 -12.02
C ALA A 20 3.80 -13.34 -12.04
N ALA A 21 3.30 -12.94 -10.87
CA ALA A 21 2.17 -12.02 -10.76
C ALA A 21 2.49 -10.63 -11.34
N VAL A 22 3.69 -10.10 -11.10
CA VAL A 22 4.17 -8.84 -11.67
C VAL A 22 4.27 -8.94 -13.20
N THR A 23 4.86 -10.02 -13.71
CA THR A 23 5.01 -10.24 -15.16
C THR A 23 3.68 -10.41 -15.87
N GLY A 24 2.71 -11.05 -15.22
CA GLY A 24 1.35 -11.25 -15.74
C GLY A 24 0.40 -10.07 -15.51
N SER A 25 0.86 -9.02 -14.84
CA SER A 25 0.02 -7.86 -14.52
C SER A 25 -0.42 -7.09 -15.77
N PRO A 26 -1.69 -6.67 -15.88
CA PRO A 26 -2.13 -5.76 -16.93
C PRO A 26 -1.62 -4.33 -16.74
N TYR A 27 -1.02 -4.02 -15.61
CA TYR A 27 -0.48 -2.70 -15.26
C TYR A 27 1.03 -2.63 -15.46
N ALA A 28 1.56 -1.43 -15.66
CA ALA A 28 2.98 -1.18 -15.50
C ALA A 28 3.35 -1.32 -14.02
N VAL A 29 4.20 -2.29 -13.70
CA VAL A 29 4.70 -2.53 -12.35
C VAL A 29 6.22 -2.37 -12.35
N GLU A 30 6.71 -1.39 -11.59
CA GLU A 30 8.13 -1.22 -11.32
C GLU A 30 8.47 -1.94 -10.01
N VAL A 31 9.36 -2.92 -10.07
CA VAL A 31 9.95 -3.57 -8.89
C VAL A 31 11.20 -2.77 -8.52
N LEU A 32 11.15 -2.09 -7.39
CA LEU A 32 12.31 -1.34 -6.90
C LEU A 32 13.37 -2.30 -6.36
N ALA A 33 14.61 -2.13 -6.78
CA ALA A 33 15.70 -3.00 -6.33
C ALA A 33 15.87 -2.95 -4.81
N ALA A 34 15.98 -4.11 -4.18
CA ALA A 34 16.30 -4.21 -2.76
C ALA A 34 17.78 -3.83 -2.51
N ASP A 35 18.02 -3.12 -1.42
CA ASP A 35 19.34 -3.04 -0.81
C ASP A 35 19.48 -4.23 0.15
N PRO A 36 20.49 -5.11 -0.01
CA PRO A 36 20.57 -6.36 0.78
C PRO A 36 20.60 -6.14 2.30
N ASP A 37 21.31 -5.11 2.77
CA ASP A 37 21.45 -4.86 4.21
C ASP A 37 20.14 -4.30 4.80
N ARG A 38 19.45 -3.44 4.05
CA ARG A 38 18.13 -2.91 4.44
C ARG A 38 17.09 -4.03 4.41
N ALA A 39 17.08 -4.85 3.37
CA ALA A 39 16.15 -5.98 3.23
C ALA A 39 16.30 -6.98 4.38
N ALA A 40 17.53 -7.35 4.70
CA ALA A 40 17.85 -8.21 5.84
C ALA A 40 17.35 -7.60 7.16
N THR A 41 17.61 -6.31 7.38
CA THR A 41 17.17 -5.59 8.57
C THR A 41 15.65 -5.55 8.66
N CYS A 42 14.97 -5.20 7.58
CA CYS A 42 13.51 -5.13 7.53
C CYS A 42 12.87 -6.50 7.79
N LEU A 43 13.34 -7.55 7.13
CA LEU A 43 12.83 -8.91 7.32
C LEU A 43 13.01 -9.37 8.76
N HIS A 44 14.20 -9.12 9.34
CA HIS A 44 14.50 -9.52 10.72
C HIS A 44 13.61 -8.78 11.72
N ARG A 45 13.34 -7.49 11.53
CA ARG A 45 12.44 -6.71 12.40
C ARG A 45 10.99 -7.18 12.29
N LEU A 46 10.50 -7.49 11.08
CA LEU A 46 9.14 -8.01 10.85
C LEU A 46 8.91 -9.41 11.41
N GLN A 47 9.96 -10.23 11.54
CA GLN A 47 9.87 -11.62 11.99
C GLN A 47 8.95 -12.50 11.11
N VAL A 48 8.81 -12.17 9.83
CA VAL A 48 8.10 -12.97 8.82
C VAL A 48 9.11 -13.74 7.97
N SER A 49 8.69 -14.89 7.41
CA SER A 49 9.55 -15.69 6.54
C SER A 49 9.38 -15.32 5.07
N THR A 50 10.42 -15.49 4.27
CA THR A 50 10.37 -15.36 2.79
C THR A 50 9.48 -16.42 2.13
N THR A 51 8.98 -17.42 2.87
CA THR A 51 7.95 -18.34 2.40
C THR A 51 6.56 -17.69 2.30
N SER A 52 6.36 -16.53 2.90
CA SER A 52 5.16 -15.71 2.74
C SER A 52 5.38 -14.61 1.72
N TRP A 53 4.34 -14.18 1.04
CA TRP A 53 4.40 -13.06 0.08
C TRP A 53 4.92 -11.78 0.72
N LEU A 54 4.46 -11.45 1.94
CA LEU A 54 4.96 -10.27 2.65
C LEU A 54 6.47 -10.34 2.90
N GLY A 55 6.94 -11.46 3.44
CA GLY A 55 8.37 -11.63 3.72
C GLY A 55 9.23 -11.69 2.45
N ALA A 56 8.73 -12.36 1.40
CA ALA A 56 9.41 -12.43 0.11
C ALA A 56 9.49 -11.04 -0.56
N LEU A 57 8.41 -10.25 -0.52
CA LEU A 57 8.39 -8.91 -1.08
C LEU A 57 9.35 -7.97 -0.34
N VAL A 58 9.32 -7.98 0.98
CA VAL A 58 10.19 -7.12 1.81
C VAL A 58 11.66 -7.49 1.64
N TYR A 59 11.97 -8.78 1.48
CA TYR A 59 13.35 -9.22 1.29
C TYR A 59 13.84 -9.07 -0.15
N GLY A 60 12.97 -9.34 -1.14
CA GLY A 60 13.30 -9.34 -2.56
C GLY A 60 13.21 -7.96 -3.24
N SER A 61 12.57 -6.98 -2.61
CA SER A 61 12.39 -5.66 -3.23
C SER A 61 12.45 -4.50 -2.26
N GLY A 62 12.74 -3.31 -2.81
CA GLY A 62 12.53 -2.05 -2.12
C GLY A 62 11.05 -1.66 -2.00
N GLY A 63 10.19 -2.32 -2.77
CA GLY A 63 8.75 -2.12 -2.88
C GLY A 63 8.28 -2.21 -4.33
N LEU A 64 6.95 -2.17 -4.53
CA LEU A 64 6.34 -2.15 -5.85
C LEU A 64 5.67 -0.79 -6.12
N VAL A 65 5.88 -0.30 -7.33
CA VAL A 65 5.20 0.90 -7.86
C VAL A 65 4.26 0.43 -8.96
N VAL A 66 2.97 0.37 -8.68
CA VAL A 66 1.97 -0.23 -9.55
C VAL A 66 1.18 0.87 -10.26
N ASP A 67 0.91 0.67 -11.56
CA ASP A 67 0.15 1.55 -12.43
C ASP A 67 0.68 2.99 -12.42
N GLY A 68 2.00 3.12 -12.69
CA GLY A 68 2.70 4.40 -12.74
C GLY A 68 2.90 5.09 -11.39
N GLY A 69 2.58 4.43 -10.28
CA GLY A 69 2.65 4.96 -8.91
C GLY A 69 1.28 5.26 -8.30
N TRP A 70 0.21 4.79 -8.92
CA TRP A 70 -1.12 4.87 -8.32
C TRP A 70 -1.16 4.11 -7.00
N LEU A 71 -0.67 2.86 -6.98
CA LEU A 71 -0.50 2.08 -5.75
C LEU A 71 0.98 1.86 -5.47
N ARG A 72 1.39 2.05 -4.23
CA ARG A 72 2.76 1.89 -3.73
C ARG A 72 2.77 0.87 -2.60
N VAL A 73 3.34 -0.30 -2.87
CA VAL A 73 3.45 -1.39 -1.88
C VAL A 73 4.81 -1.32 -1.21
N PHE A 74 4.83 -1.30 0.11
CA PHE A 74 6.06 -1.15 0.88
C PHE A 74 6.87 -2.45 0.94
N GLY A 75 8.16 -2.32 0.64
CA GLY A 75 9.18 -3.34 0.81
C GLY A 75 10.26 -2.89 1.79
N SER A 76 11.53 -3.16 1.46
CA SER A 76 12.69 -2.70 2.26
C SER A 76 13.07 -1.22 2.02
N GLY A 77 12.25 -0.50 1.24
CA GLY A 77 12.47 0.90 0.91
C GLY A 77 13.47 1.14 -0.21
N HIS A 78 13.37 2.33 -0.80
CA HIS A 78 14.29 2.73 -1.87
C HIS A 78 14.60 4.25 -1.79
N PRO A 79 15.67 4.66 -1.10
CA PRO A 79 15.96 6.07 -0.80
C PRO A 79 16.03 6.99 -2.03
N ARG A 80 16.64 6.51 -3.14
CA ARG A 80 16.75 7.30 -4.37
C ARG A 80 15.41 7.54 -5.06
N ARG A 81 14.44 6.63 -4.88
CA ARG A 81 13.06 6.78 -5.36
C ARG A 81 12.16 7.42 -4.31
N ARG A 82 12.70 7.69 -3.11
CA ARG A 82 11.99 8.30 -1.99
C ARG A 82 10.80 7.46 -1.51
N LEU A 83 10.89 6.12 -1.64
CA LEU A 83 9.94 5.21 -1.04
C LEU A 83 10.46 4.76 0.33
N ALA A 84 9.66 4.99 1.37
CA ALA A 84 9.96 4.53 2.72
C ALA A 84 10.02 3.00 2.78
N ASP A 85 10.82 2.44 3.68
CA ASP A 85 10.68 1.03 4.02
C ASP A 85 9.43 0.80 4.88
N ILE A 86 9.02 -0.46 4.98
CA ILE A 86 7.81 -0.85 5.69
C ILE A 86 7.82 -0.44 7.17
N HIS A 87 8.98 -0.34 7.82
CA HIS A 87 9.07 0.11 9.22
C HIS A 87 8.92 1.62 9.32
N GLN A 88 9.62 2.37 8.44
CA GLN A 88 9.51 3.83 8.38
C GLN A 88 8.07 4.26 8.10
N ALA A 89 7.38 3.57 7.17
CA ALA A 89 5.98 3.84 6.86
C ALA A 89 5.06 3.62 8.08
N ASN A 90 5.45 2.75 9.01
CA ASN A 90 4.68 2.43 10.21
C ASN A 90 5.12 3.22 11.47
N GLU A 91 6.20 4.01 11.41
CA GLU A 91 6.67 4.79 12.58
C GLU A 91 5.75 5.95 12.93
N ALA A 92 5.19 6.62 11.92
CA ALA A 92 4.37 7.83 12.10
C ALA A 92 2.90 7.54 12.39
N PHE A 93 2.40 6.41 11.90
CA PHE A 93 1.01 6.00 12.04
C PHE A 93 0.99 4.56 12.54
N ALA A 94 0.53 4.36 13.77
CA ALA A 94 0.25 3.04 14.31
C ALA A 94 -1.28 2.83 14.38
N PRO A 95 -1.99 2.63 13.27
CA PRO A 95 -3.26 1.95 13.36
C PRO A 95 -2.96 0.55 13.94
N ALA A 96 -3.91 -0.07 14.62
CA ALA A 96 -3.72 -1.43 15.14
C ALA A 96 -3.51 -2.41 13.96
N GLY A 97 -2.26 -2.55 13.46
CA GLY A 97 -1.92 -3.36 12.30
C GLY A 97 -0.63 -2.92 11.62
N LEU A 98 -0.36 -3.46 10.44
CA LEU A 98 0.80 -3.17 9.61
C LEU A 98 0.37 -2.48 8.33
N LEU A 99 0.74 -1.21 8.14
CA LEU A 99 0.56 -0.47 6.90
C LEU A 99 1.47 -1.12 5.83
N VAL A 100 0.86 -1.68 4.79
CA VAL A 100 1.55 -2.43 3.74
C VAL A 100 1.61 -1.69 2.40
N ALA A 101 0.70 -0.75 2.18
CA ALA A 101 0.67 0.06 0.96
C ALA A 101 -0.11 1.35 1.16
N GLN A 102 0.13 2.31 0.25
CA GLN A 102 -0.65 3.54 0.13
C GLN A 102 -0.98 3.80 -1.34
N ASP A 103 -2.13 4.39 -1.61
CA ASP A 103 -2.44 4.92 -2.93
C ASP A 103 -2.07 6.40 -3.07
N ILE A 104 -2.11 6.88 -4.30
CA ILE A 104 -1.74 8.26 -4.65
C ILE A 104 -2.63 9.32 -3.99
N LEU A 105 -3.86 8.97 -3.64
CA LEU A 105 -4.85 9.86 -3.03
C LEU A 105 -4.79 9.83 -1.48
N GLY A 106 -3.84 9.09 -0.91
CA GLY A 106 -3.66 8.93 0.54
C GLY A 106 -4.63 7.92 1.17
N GLY A 107 -5.11 6.96 0.40
CA GLY A 107 -5.72 5.76 0.94
C GLY A 107 -4.65 4.83 1.50
N GLU A 108 -4.96 4.14 2.59
CA GLU A 108 -4.01 3.30 3.31
C GLU A 108 -4.50 1.86 3.37
N PHE A 109 -3.61 0.91 3.09
CA PHE A 109 -3.89 -0.51 3.21
C PHE A 109 -3.15 -1.07 4.41
N VAL A 110 -3.91 -1.54 5.40
CA VAL A 110 -3.38 -2.04 6.67
C VAL A 110 -3.75 -3.51 6.84
N TRP A 111 -2.75 -4.36 7.02
CA TRP A 111 -2.93 -5.75 7.38
C TRP A 111 -3.09 -5.86 8.89
N ARG A 112 -4.30 -6.19 9.35
CA ARG A 112 -4.63 -6.25 10.77
C ARG A 112 -5.58 -7.38 11.10
N GLN A 113 -5.66 -7.76 12.37
CA GLN A 113 -6.63 -8.72 12.86
C GLN A 113 -8.03 -8.19 12.54
N GLY A 114 -8.81 -8.96 11.79
CA GLY A 114 -10.19 -8.66 11.51
C GLY A 114 -11.04 -8.73 12.78
N GLU A 115 -12.16 -8.03 12.81
CA GLU A 115 -13.15 -8.23 13.85
C GLU A 115 -13.73 -9.64 13.75
N ILE A 116 -13.83 -10.35 14.89
CA ILE A 116 -14.42 -11.68 14.92
C ILE A 116 -15.92 -11.53 14.75
N HIS A 117 -16.37 -11.49 13.51
CA HIS A 117 -17.78 -11.67 13.19
C HIS A 117 -18.05 -13.16 13.01
N SER A 118 -19.23 -13.63 13.44
CA SER A 118 -19.65 -15.03 13.38
C SER A 118 -19.44 -15.62 11.97
N GLY A 119 -18.41 -16.48 11.82
CA GLY A 119 -18.10 -17.17 10.58
C GLY A 119 -16.76 -16.84 9.92
N GLN A 120 -15.99 -15.90 10.46
CA GLN A 120 -14.62 -15.62 10.02
C GLN A 120 -13.60 -16.23 11.00
N ASP A 121 -12.55 -16.85 10.46
CA ASP A 121 -11.53 -17.59 11.24
C ASP A 121 -10.61 -16.68 12.09
N GLY A 122 -10.93 -15.39 12.25
CA GLY A 122 -10.09 -14.43 12.97
C GLY A 122 -8.70 -14.21 12.34
N ARG A 123 -8.51 -14.57 11.07
CA ARG A 123 -7.24 -14.33 10.35
C ARG A 123 -7.10 -12.86 10.02
N PRO A 124 -5.86 -12.32 10.02
CA PRO A 124 -5.64 -10.95 9.59
C PRO A 124 -6.05 -10.72 8.14
N THR A 125 -6.78 -9.63 7.90
CA THR A 125 -7.23 -9.17 6.59
C THR A 125 -6.67 -7.80 6.27
N ILE A 126 -6.74 -7.38 5.01
CA ILE A 126 -6.42 -6.03 4.58
C ILE A 126 -7.64 -5.14 4.82
N HIS A 127 -7.42 -4.07 5.54
CA HIS A 127 -8.38 -2.97 5.70
C HIS A 127 -7.88 -1.76 4.92
N TYR A 128 -8.81 -1.11 4.24
CA TYR A 128 -8.55 0.09 3.47
C TYR A 128 -9.15 1.32 4.15
N PHE A 129 -8.32 2.33 4.44
CA PHE A 129 -8.80 3.65 4.84
C PHE A 129 -9.15 4.43 3.58
N ALA A 130 -10.43 4.59 3.32
CA ALA A 130 -10.93 5.19 2.10
C ALA A 130 -10.94 6.73 2.18
N PRO A 131 -10.23 7.44 1.27
CA PRO A 131 -10.13 8.89 1.29
C PRO A 131 -11.44 9.65 1.08
N ASP A 132 -12.45 8.97 0.56
CA ASP A 132 -13.75 9.54 0.21
C ASP A 132 -14.84 9.31 1.26
N THR A 133 -14.63 8.34 2.15
CA THR A 133 -15.54 8.06 3.27
C THR A 133 -14.92 8.38 4.63
N LEU A 134 -13.59 8.51 4.68
CA LEU A 134 -12.79 8.65 5.89
C LEU A 134 -12.98 7.46 6.86
N ARG A 135 -13.25 6.27 6.34
CA ARG A 135 -13.54 5.07 7.14
C ARG A 135 -12.64 3.92 6.74
N TRP A 136 -12.46 3.04 7.70
CA TRP A 136 -11.81 1.75 7.48
C TRP A 136 -12.81 0.73 6.93
N GLU A 137 -12.45 0.10 5.82
CA GLU A 137 -13.24 -0.93 5.14
C GLU A 137 -12.45 -2.25 5.16
N ASP A 138 -13.02 -3.31 5.72
CA ASP A 138 -12.41 -4.64 5.65
C ASP A 138 -12.60 -5.22 4.25
N LEU A 139 -11.51 -5.43 3.52
CA LEU A 139 -11.53 -6.03 2.19
C LEU A 139 -11.72 -7.55 2.22
N THR A 140 -11.75 -8.16 3.41
CA THR A 140 -11.91 -9.60 3.64
C THR A 140 -10.86 -10.50 2.98
N LEU A 141 -9.77 -9.91 2.50
CA LEU A 141 -8.67 -10.58 1.84
C LEU A 141 -7.43 -10.61 2.74
N GLY A 142 -6.74 -11.75 2.80
CA GLY A 142 -5.38 -11.83 3.34
C GLY A 142 -4.39 -11.06 2.47
N TYR A 143 -3.19 -10.79 3.00
CA TYR A 143 -2.17 -10.02 2.27
C TYR A 143 -1.86 -10.58 0.87
N THR A 144 -1.68 -11.90 0.77
CA THR A 144 -1.36 -12.58 -0.51
C THR A 144 -2.47 -12.40 -1.54
N ASP A 145 -3.72 -12.70 -1.14
CA ASP A 145 -4.88 -12.61 -2.04
C ASP A 145 -5.15 -11.18 -2.47
N TRP A 146 -4.99 -10.22 -1.54
CA TRP A 146 -5.11 -8.81 -1.83
C TRP A 146 -4.07 -8.35 -2.85
N LEU A 147 -2.78 -8.64 -2.61
CA LEU A 147 -1.71 -8.20 -3.51
C LEU A 147 -1.85 -8.85 -4.89
N TYR A 148 -2.20 -10.15 -4.92
CA TYR A 148 -2.46 -10.86 -6.16
C TYR A 148 -3.61 -10.22 -6.95
N ALA A 149 -4.72 -9.87 -6.28
CA ALA A 149 -5.85 -9.20 -6.91
C ALA A 149 -5.46 -7.81 -7.45
N MET A 150 -4.71 -7.00 -6.66
CA MET A 150 -4.26 -5.67 -7.08
C MET A 150 -3.33 -5.73 -8.30
N LEU A 151 -2.45 -6.71 -8.36
CA LEU A 151 -1.60 -6.94 -9.53
C LEU A 151 -2.38 -7.52 -10.71
N GLY A 152 -3.45 -8.30 -10.47
CA GLY A 152 -4.21 -9.04 -11.46
C GLY A 152 -5.35 -8.29 -12.15
N GLY A 153 -5.52 -6.99 -11.94
CA GLY A 153 -6.55 -6.20 -12.63
C GLY A 153 -7.59 -5.53 -11.73
N ALA A 154 -7.59 -5.80 -10.42
CA ALA A 154 -8.60 -5.24 -9.51
C ALA A 154 -8.53 -3.71 -9.37
N LEU A 155 -7.37 -3.08 -9.63
CA LEU A 155 -7.21 -1.64 -9.50
C LEU A 155 -8.18 -0.84 -10.38
N ASP A 156 -8.51 -1.32 -11.58
CA ASP A 156 -9.38 -0.60 -12.49
C ASP A 156 -10.80 -0.45 -11.91
N GLN A 157 -11.33 -1.53 -11.33
CA GLN A 157 -12.65 -1.50 -10.69
C GLN A 157 -12.59 -0.77 -9.35
N PHE A 158 -11.52 -0.98 -8.58
CA PHE A 158 -11.36 -0.38 -7.24
C PHE A 158 -11.31 1.15 -7.31
N TYR A 159 -10.62 1.69 -8.30
CA TYR A 159 -10.44 3.14 -8.48
C TYR A 159 -11.24 3.73 -9.63
N LEU A 160 -12.28 3.06 -10.13
CA LEU A 160 -13.05 3.48 -11.30
C LEU A 160 -13.55 4.93 -11.20
N SER A 161 -14.04 5.31 -10.02
CA SER A 161 -14.61 6.65 -9.78
C SER A 161 -13.56 7.73 -9.46
N TRP A 162 -12.28 7.35 -9.32
CA TRP A 162 -11.24 8.26 -8.84
C TRP A 162 -10.15 8.57 -9.88
N ARG A 163 -10.28 8.01 -11.08
CA ARG A 163 -9.34 8.25 -12.18
C ARG A 163 -9.89 9.34 -13.10
N TRP A 164 -9.24 10.49 -13.11
CA TRP A 164 -9.58 11.65 -13.93
C TRP A 164 -8.86 11.62 -15.30
N PRO A 165 -9.33 12.36 -16.31
CA PRO A 165 -8.60 12.50 -17.59
C PRO A 165 -7.17 13.01 -17.37
N GLY A 166 -6.17 12.30 -17.89
CA GLY A 166 -4.76 12.66 -17.75
C GLY A 166 -4.10 12.25 -16.43
N TRP A 167 -4.78 11.49 -15.56
CA TRP A 167 -4.24 11.05 -14.28
C TRP A 167 -2.89 10.32 -14.37
N ARG A 168 -2.66 9.58 -15.49
CA ARG A 168 -1.39 8.83 -15.65
C ARG A 168 -0.18 9.74 -15.65
N ASP A 169 -0.24 10.87 -16.33
CA ASP A 169 0.87 11.83 -16.41
C ASP A 169 1.09 12.52 -15.06
N GLU A 170 0.01 12.92 -14.38
CA GLU A 170 0.08 13.54 -13.06
C GLU A 170 0.66 12.57 -12.01
N VAL A 171 0.21 11.31 -12.02
CA VAL A 171 0.70 10.28 -11.10
C VAL A 171 2.15 9.92 -11.38
N ALA A 172 2.54 9.73 -12.63
CA ALA A 172 3.93 9.43 -13.00
C ALA A 172 4.91 10.56 -12.65
N ALA A 173 4.45 11.81 -12.67
CA ALA A 173 5.24 12.97 -12.25
C ALA A 173 5.32 13.15 -10.73
N CYS A 174 4.46 12.46 -9.95
CA CYS A 174 4.40 12.60 -8.49
C CYS A 174 5.51 11.78 -7.81
N PRO A 175 6.38 12.40 -6.98
CA PRO A 175 7.38 11.66 -6.21
C PRO A 175 6.74 10.60 -5.29
N LEU A 176 7.44 9.49 -5.04
CA LEU A 176 6.86 8.36 -4.28
C LEU A 176 6.60 8.66 -2.79
N ASP A 177 7.20 9.69 -2.23
CA ASP A 177 6.90 10.18 -0.88
C ASP A 177 5.80 11.26 -0.84
N ASN A 178 5.27 11.64 -2.02
CA ASN A 178 4.16 12.56 -2.16
C ASN A 178 2.88 11.81 -2.57
N GLY A 179 1.73 12.42 -2.31
CA GLY A 179 0.44 12.04 -2.88
C GLY A 179 -0.19 13.20 -3.62
N ILE A 180 -1.34 12.98 -4.22
CA ILE A 180 -2.12 14.03 -4.88
C ILE A 180 -3.24 14.45 -3.94
N ASN A 181 -3.12 15.65 -3.38
CA ASN A 181 -4.19 16.27 -2.62
C ASN A 181 -5.24 16.85 -3.57
N VAL A 182 -6.50 16.53 -3.28
CA VAL A 182 -7.68 16.91 -4.08
C VAL A 182 -8.50 17.93 -3.31
N LEU A 183 -8.85 19.05 -3.94
CA LEU A 183 -9.66 20.11 -3.37
C LEU A 183 -10.80 20.52 -4.31
N PRO A 184 -12.07 20.52 -3.86
CA PRO A 184 -12.55 20.12 -2.53
C PRO A 184 -12.22 18.66 -2.17
N PRO A 185 -12.14 18.31 -0.85
CA PRO A 185 -11.79 16.97 -0.42
C PRO A 185 -12.77 15.90 -0.92
N LEU A 186 -12.29 14.69 -1.23
CA LEU A 186 -13.06 13.58 -1.82
C LEU A 186 -14.28 13.16 -0.99
N PHE A 187 -14.23 13.32 0.34
CA PHE A 187 -15.34 12.99 1.24
C PHE A 187 -16.45 14.05 1.24
N THR A 188 -16.28 15.19 0.53
CA THR A 188 -17.32 16.21 0.36
C THR A 188 -18.18 15.92 -0.86
N ARG A 189 -19.36 16.53 -0.91
CA ARG A 189 -20.24 16.41 -2.09
C ARG A 189 -19.58 16.92 -3.36
N GLU A 190 -18.88 18.04 -3.26
CA GLU A 190 -18.19 18.72 -4.36
C GLU A 190 -16.96 17.92 -4.81
N GLY A 191 -16.24 17.28 -3.86
CA GLY A 191 -15.05 16.48 -4.13
C GLY A 191 -15.32 15.16 -4.87
N LYS A 192 -16.58 14.72 -4.91
CA LYS A 192 -16.96 13.49 -5.67
C LYS A 192 -16.84 13.66 -7.18
N ASP A 193 -16.87 14.89 -7.68
CA ASP A 193 -16.56 15.22 -9.07
C ASP A 193 -15.05 15.55 -9.20
N ILE A 194 -14.24 14.52 -9.16
CA ILE A 194 -12.77 14.65 -9.15
C ILE A 194 -12.22 15.38 -10.40
N GLU A 195 -12.95 15.35 -11.52
CA GLU A 195 -12.54 16.04 -12.75
C GLU A 195 -12.56 17.56 -12.57
N SER A 196 -13.54 18.06 -11.81
CA SER A 196 -13.70 19.49 -11.50
C SER A 196 -12.84 19.96 -10.33
N CYS A 197 -12.19 19.05 -9.61
CA CYS A 197 -11.35 19.38 -8.46
C CYS A 197 -9.96 19.89 -8.88
N SER A 198 -9.40 20.79 -8.06
CA SER A 198 -7.97 21.10 -8.15
C SER A 198 -7.14 19.98 -7.51
N ARG A 199 -5.99 19.70 -8.11
CA ARG A 199 -5.09 18.61 -7.68
C ARG A 199 -3.67 19.15 -7.54
N ARG A 200 -2.98 18.73 -6.48
CA ARG A 200 -1.60 19.13 -6.23
C ARG A 200 -0.83 18.04 -5.52
N ALA A 201 0.38 17.76 -6.00
CA ALA A 201 1.32 16.89 -5.29
C ALA A 201 1.82 17.59 -4.03
N ILE A 202 1.65 16.95 -2.86
CA ILE A 202 2.19 17.36 -1.57
C ILE A 202 2.70 16.13 -0.82
N PRO A 203 3.50 16.28 0.26
CA PRO A 203 3.97 15.16 1.06
C PRO A 203 2.82 14.23 1.49
N MET A 204 2.99 12.92 1.33
CA MET A 204 1.96 11.93 1.66
C MET A 204 1.51 12.02 3.12
N TRP A 205 2.46 12.24 4.03
CA TRP A 205 2.16 12.38 5.46
C TRP A 205 1.22 13.56 5.78
N GLU A 206 1.27 14.66 5.01
CA GLU A 206 0.33 15.78 5.16
C GLU A 206 -1.08 15.38 4.72
N ILE A 207 -1.19 14.65 3.58
CA ILE A 207 -2.49 14.19 3.08
C ILE A 207 -3.15 13.24 4.08
N VAL A 208 -2.40 12.27 4.54
CA VAL A 208 -2.88 11.24 5.47
C VAL A 208 -3.22 11.86 6.82
N GLY A 209 -2.33 12.72 7.37
CA GLY A 209 -2.56 13.41 8.64
C GLY A 209 -3.86 14.21 8.65
N VAL A 210 -4.08 15.05 7.62
CA VAL A 210 -5.32 15.83 7.50
C VAL A 210 -6.55 14.93 7.43
N LYS A 211 -6.49 13.79 6.73
CA LYS A 211 -7.64 12.89 6.62
C LYS A 211 -7.97 12.18 7.92
N HIS A 212 -6.96 11.74 8.68
CA HIS A 212 -7.20 11.16 10.02
C HIS A 212 -7.75 12.21 10.99
N ASP A 213 -7.19 13.44 10.99
CA ASP A 213 -7.73 14.54 11.80
C ASP A 213 -9.20 14.84 11.47
N MET A 214 -9.55 14.81 10.17
CA MET A 214 -10.95 15.01 9.74
C MET A 214 -11.85 13.83 10.11
N ALA A 215 -11.38 12.59 10.00
CA ALA A 215 -12.11 11.41 10.43
C ALA A 215 -12.46 11.50 11.93
N ASP A 216 -11.48 11.85 12.77
CA ASP A 216 -11.66 12.02 14.20
C ASP A 216 -12.66 13.14 14.54
N GLN A 217 -12.57 14.29 13.83
CA GLN A 217 -13.48 15.42 14.05
C GLN A 217 -14.92 15.11 13.62
N LEU A 218 -15.11 14.31 12.58
CA LEU A 218 -16.42 13.93 12.04
C LEU A 218 -17.01 12.70 12.72
N GLY A 219 -16.22 11.97 13.55
CA GLY A 219 -16.62 10.74 14.19
C GLY A 219 -16.86 9.61 13.18
N ALA A 220 -16.05 9.57 12.13
CA ALA A 220 -16.19 8.65 11.00
C ALA A 220 -15.48 7.30 11.23
#